data_768e14e037f189503649d3eb09402489
#
_entry.id   768e14e037f189503649d3eb09402489
#
_cell.length_a   1.000
_cell.length_b   1.000
_cell.length_c   1.000
_cell.angle_alpha   90.00
_cell.angle_beta   90.00
_cell.angle_gamma   90.00
#
_symmetry.space_group_name_H-M   'P 1'
#
loop_
_entity.id
_entity.type
_entity.pdbx_description
1 polymer ?
#
loop_
_entity_poly.entity_id
_entity_poly.type
_entity_poly.pdbx_seq_one_letter_code
_entity_poly.pdbx_strand_id
1 'polypeptide(L)'
;MGRHAGWMAASSALARIDQKDAPHIILLPEIRFNQIKFLNKVKDVVKKNGYCVIVASEGVKNSKGKFLAESDRKDAFGHSQLGGVAPYLAGLISQKLNLKNHWAVSDYLQRSARHISSKTDLLHAEAVGVHAVRYAIKGLNGVMPVSYTHLTLPTTYH
;
A
#
# COMPACT_ATOMS: atom_id res chain seq x y z
N MET A 1 0.51 8.89 1.61
CA MET A 1 0.38 7.49 1.19
C MET A 1 -0.34 7.47 -0.14
N GLY A 2 0.38 7.17 -1.19
CA GLY A 2 -0.18 7.20 -2.54
C GLY A 2 -0.72 5.84 -2.96
N ARG A 3 -1.90 5.83 -3.57
CA ARG A 3 -2.55 4.63 -4.16
C ARG A 3 -1.65 3.94 -5.20
N HIS A 4 -0.77 4.70 -5.84
CA HIS A 4 0.11 4.25 -6.91
C HIS A 4 1.54 3.94 -6.47
N ALA A 5 1.83 4.06 -5.17
CA ALA A 5 3.15 3.83 -4.59
C ALA A 5 3.13 2.65 -3.61
N GLY A 6 4.09 1.76 -3.76
CA GLY A 6 4.16 0.49 -3.02
C GLY A 6 4.88 0.57 -1.68
N TRP A 7 5.21 1.76 -1.16
CA TRP A 7 6.01 1.92 0.05
C TRP A 7 5.44 1.20 1.27
N MET A 8 4.12 1.27 1.47
CA MET A 8 3.47 0.58 2.60
C MET A 8 3.53 -0.94 2.46
N ALA A 9 3.29 -1.46 1.26
CA ALA A 9 3.44 -2.89 1.03
C ALA A 9 4.90 -3.31 1.18
N ALA A 10 5.85 -2.51 0.67
CA ALA A 10 7.28 -2.78 0.78
C ALA A 10 7.77 -2.78 2.24
N SER A 11 7.25 -1.88 3.08
CA SER A 11 7.63 -1.81 4.50
C SER A 11 7.32 -3.09 5.27
N SER A 12 6.37 -3.91 4.80
CA SER A 12 6.10 -5.22 5.39
C SER A 12 7.30 -6.17 5.36
N ALA A 13 8.26 -5.93 4.45
CA ALA A 13 9.51 -6.70 4.40
C ALA A 13 10.35 -6.55 5.68
N LEU A 14 10.18 -5.45 6.42
CA LEU A 14 10.87 -5.22 7.70
C LEU A 14 10.44 -6.20 8.79
N ALA A 15 9.32 -6.88 8.63
CA ALA A 15 8.88 -7.93 9.55
C ALA A 15 9.69 -9.24 9.42
N ARG A 16 10.48 -9.38 8.35
CA ARG A 16 11.33 -10.56 8.15
C ARG A 16 12.59 -10.46 8.99
N ILE A 17 12.90 -11.52 9.71
CA ILE A 17 14.19 -11.73 10.38
C ILE A 17 15.02 -12.66 9.49
N ASP A 18 14.41 -13.72 8.97
CA ASP A 18 15.03 -14.70 8.08
C ASP A 18 14.37 -14.75 6.70
N GLN A 19 15.05 -15.39 5.73
CA GLN A 19 14.51 -15.57 4.37
C GLN A 19 13.25 -16.45 4.32
N LYS A 20 12.99 -17.23 5.38
CA LYS A 20 11.81 -18.09 5.51
C LYS A 20 10.62 -17.36 6.13
N ASP A 21 10.83 -16.18 6.68
CA ASP A 21 9.79 -15.44 7.38
C ASP A 21 8.80 -14.76 6.42
N ALA A 22 7.62 -14.54 6.95
CA ALA A 22 6.59 -13.77 6.28
C ALA A 22 6.91 -12.24 6.29
N PRO A 23 6.44 -11.51 5.28
CA PRO A 23 5.68 -11.93 4.11
C PRO A 23 6.55 -12.58 3.03
N HIS A 24 6.06 -13.64 2.40
CA HIS A 24 6.80 -14.38 1.36
C HIS A 24 6.70 -13.73 -0.01
N ILE A 25 5.58 -13.08 -0.29
CA ILE A 25 5.30 -12.40 -1.55
C ILE A 25 4.79 -10.98 -1.23
N ILE A 26 5.38 -9.99 -1.87
CA ILE A 26 4.93 -8.60 -1.79
C ILE A 26 4.60 -8.15 -3.20
N LEU A 27 3.35 -7.72 -3.42
CA LEU A 27 2.87 -7.21 -4.70
C LEU A 27 2.81 -5.70 -4.67
N LEU A 28 3.58 -5.08 -5.55
CA LEU A 28 3.74 -3.63 -5.64
C LEU A 28 3.00 -3.07 -6.86
N PRO A 29 2.43 -1.87 -6.79
CA PRO A 29 1.72 -1.25 -7.92
C PRO A 29 2.65 -0.88 -9.09
N GLU A 30 3.94 -0.73 -8.83
CA GLU A 30 4.97 -0.44 -9.84
C GLU A 30 5.27 -1.64 -10.72
N ILE A 31 4.96 -2.85 -10.24
CA ILE A 31 5.25 -4.10 -10.95
C ILE A 31 3.96 -4.69 -11.50
N ARG A 32 3.93 -4.95 -12.81
CA ARG A 32 2.76 -5.58 -13.44
C ARG A 32 2.52 -6.98 -12.92
N PHE A 33 1.30 -7.23 -12.47
CA PHE A 33 0.88 -8.53 -11.98
C PHE A 33 0.86 -9.57 -13.09
N ASN A 34 1.56 -10.67 -12.87
CA ASN A 34 1.51 -11.84 -13.72
C ASN A 34 0.92 -13.00 -12.95
N GLN A 35 -0.27 -13.43 -13.33
CA GLN A 35 -1.03 -14.47 -12.65
C GLN A 35 -0.30 -15.81 -12.60
N ILE A 36 0.34 -16.21 -13.70
CA ILE A 36 1.02 -17.51 -13.79
C ILE A 36 2.23 -17.52 -12.84
N LYS A 37 3.08 -16.48 -12.91
CA LYS A 37 4.24 -16.34 -12.03
C LYS A 37 3.82 -16.29 -10.56
N PHE A 38 2.73 -15.58 -10.26
CA PHE A 38 2.19 -15.48 -8.91
C PHE A 38 1.76 -16.82 -8.37
N LEU A 39 0.92 -17.56 -9.11
CA LEU A 39 0.41 -18.86 -8.67
C LEU A 39 1.54 -19.89 -8.49
N ASN A 40 2.50 -19.93 -9.40
CA ASN A 40 3.68 -20.79 -9.28
C ASN A 40 4.47 -20.44 -8.02
N LYS A 41 4.72 -19.15 -7.76
CA LYS A 41 5.43 -18.73 -6.55
C LYS A 41 4.69 -19.10 -5.27
N VAL A 42 3.37 -18.94 -5.23
CA VAL A 42 2.53 -19.37 -4.09
C VAL A 42 2.68 -20.86 -3.87
N LYS A 43 2.55 -21.67 -4.93
CA LYS A 43 2.69 -23.12 -4.86
C LYS A 43 4.05 -23.56 -4.32
N ASP A 44 5.14 -22.93 -4.82
CA ASP A 44 6.51 -23.25 -4.41
C ASP A 44 6.73 -22.92 -2.93
N VAL A 45 6.25 -21.74 -2.49
CA VAL A 45 6.37 -21.28 -1.10
C VAL A 45 5.58 -22.20 -0.17
N VAL A 46 4.33 -22.54 -0.51
CA VAL A 46 3.51 -23.45 0.30
C VAL A 46 4.15 -24.84 0.37
N LYS A 47 4.68 -25.36 -0.75
CA LYS A 47 5.39 -26.65 -0.76
C LYS A 47 6.61 -26.65 0.14
N LYS A 48 7.35 -25.53 0.20
CA LYS A 48 8.59 -25.41 0.97
C LYS A 48 8.34 -25.16 2.45
N ASN A 49 7.38 -24.27 2.77
CA ASN A 49 7.20 -23.74 4.12
C ASN A 49 5.91 -24.22 4.81
N GLY A 50 5.00 -24.90 4.09
CA GLY A 50 3.68 -25.30 4.59
C GLY A 50 2.63 -24.18 4.55
N TYR A 51 3.02 -22.94 4.38
CA TYR A 51 2.14 -21.76 4.32
C TYR A 51 2.74 -20.65 3.46
N CYS A 52 1.91 -19.68 3.06
CA CYS A 52 2.34 -18.51 2.32
C CYS A 52 1.60 -17.28 2.81
N VAL A 53 2.34 -16.24 3.19
CA VAL A 53 1.79 -14.91 3.51
C VAL A 53 2.10 -13.97 2.36
N ILE A 54 1.06 -13.29 1.90
CA ILE A 54 1.11 -12.38 0.76
C ILE A 54 0.67 -10.99 1.24
N VAL A 55 1.46 -9.99 0.98
CA VAL A 55 1.10 -8.58 1.15
C VAL A 55 0.91 -7.97 -0.22
N ALA A 56 -0.22 -7.33 -0.44
CA ALA A 56 -0.53 -6.71 -1.71
C ALA A 56 -0.93 -5.24 -1.52
N SER A 57 -0.34 -4.37 -2.32
CA SER A 57 -0.81 -3.00 -2.43
C SER A 57 -2.16 -2.96 -3.16
N GLU A 58 -3.04 -2.06 -2.73
CA GLU A 58 -4.33 -1.80 -3.38
C GLU A 58 -4.17 -1.40 -4.85
N GLY A 59 -3.07 -0.73 -5.17
CA GLY A 59 -2.78 -0.21 -6.50
C GLY A 59 -2.17 -1.19 -7.49
N VAL A 60 -2.12 -2.49 -7.20
CA VAL A 60 -1.56 -3.50 -8.11
C VAL A 60 -2.34 -3.54 -9.43
N LYS A 61 -1.60 -3.55 -10.53
CA LYS A 61 -2.14 -3.49 -11.90
C LYS A 61 -1.83 -4.77 -12.68
N ASN A 62 -2.76 -5.16 -13.55
CA ASN A 62 -2.56 -6.25 -14.48
C ASN A 62 -1.62 -5.86 -15.63
N SER A 63 -1.35 -6.80 -16.56
CA SER A 63 -0.51 -6.58 -17.75
C SER A 63 -1.01 -5.45 -18.65
N LYS A 64 -2.32 -5.20 -18.67
CA LYS A 64 -2.95 -4.13 -19.46
C LYS A 64 -2.97 -2.76 -18.76
N GLY A 65 -2.40 -2.66 -17.55
CA GLY A 65 -2.35 -1.42 -16.78
C GLY A 65 -3.61 -1.09 -16.00
N LYS A 66 -4.63 -1.93 -16.02
CA LYS A 66 -5.84 -1.80 -15.19
C LYS A 66 -5.59 -2.34 -13.79
N PHE A 67 -6.21 -1.74 -12.78
CA PHE A 67 -6.15 -2.23 -11.42
C PHE A 67 -6.75 -3.65 -11.33
N LEU A 68 -6.20 -4.50 -10.47
CA LEU A 68 -6.69 -5.88 -10.30
C LEU A 68 -8.09 -5.94 -9.72
N ALA A 69 -8.44 -4.96 -8.91
CA ALA A 69 -9.73 -4.87 -8.24
C ALA A 69 -10.34 -3.48 -8.49
N GLU A 70 -10.57 -3.17 -9.75
CA GLU A 70 -11.30 -1.99 -10.16
C GLU A 70 -12.80 -2.27 -9.95
N SER A 71 -13.44 -1.51 -9.06
CA SER A 71 -14.90 -1.53 -8.95
C SER A 71 -15.48 -0.49 -9.90
N ASP A 72 -16.67 -0.75 -10.44
CA ASP A 72 -17.41 0.21 -11.27
C ASP A 72 -17.90 1.43 -10.45
N ARG A 73 -17.71 1.41 -9.13
CA ARG A 73 -18.06 2.54 -8.25
C ARG A 73 -16.99 3.60 -8.30
N LYS A 74 -17.42 4.82 -8.58
CA LYS A 74 -16.57 6.02 -8.52
C LYS A 74 -16.85 6.78 -7.23
N ASP A 75 -15.81 7.37 -6.65
CA ASP A 75 -15.97 8.31 -5.53
C ASP A 75 -16.53 9.67 -6.01
N ALA A 76 -16.81 10.57 -5.07
CA ALA A 76 -17.34 11.90 -5.35
C ALA A 76 -16.41 12.76 -6.26
N PHE A 77 -15.15 12.36 -6.42
CA PHE A 77 -14.15 13.03 -7.25
C PHE A 77 -13.91 12.31 -8.59
N GLY A 78 -14.71 11.28 -8.92
CA GLY A 78 -14.61 10.54 -10.16
C GLY A 78 -13.52 9.46 -10.21
N HIS A 79 -12.83 9.17 -9.10
CA HIS A 79 -11.86 8.10 -9.02
C HIS A 79 -12.54 6.75 -8.82
N SER A 80 -12.11 5.73 -9.55
CA SER A 80 -12.55 4.35 -9.30
C SER A 80 -12.25 3.95 -7.87
N GLN A 81 -13.27 3.46 -7.16
CA GLN A 81 -13.04 2.86 -5.85
C GLN A 81 -12.18 1.60 -6.03
N LEU A 82 -11.01 1.62 -5.43
CA LEU A 82 -10.15 0.45 -5.35
C LEU A 82 -10.48 -0.27 -4.04
N GLY A 83 -10.79 -1.51 -4.14
CA GLY A 83 -11.03 -2.36 -2.98
C GLY A 83 -11.16 -3.80 -3.45
N GLY A 84 -10.62 -4.73 -2.68
CA GLY A 84 -10.80 -6.12 -3.02
C GLY A 84 -9.64 -6.80 -3.74
N VAL A 85 -8.43 -6.22 -3.77
CA VAL A 85 -7.24 -6.94 -4.25
C VAL A 85 -7.02 -8.21 -3.42
N ALA A 86 -7.15 -8.13 -2.09
CA ALA A 86 -7.00 -9.29 -1.23
C ALA A 86 -8.05 -10.38 -1.49
N PRO A 87 -9.36 -10.11 -1.51
CA PRO A 87 -10.35 -11.12 -1.88
C PRO A 87 -10.20 -11.62 -3.32
N TYR A 88 -9.80 -10.78 -4.28
CA TYR A 88 -9.50 -11.22 -5.64
C TYR A 88 -8.39 -12.26 -5.67
N LEU A 89 -7.25 -11.99 -5.02
CA LEU A 89 -6.13 -12.92 -4.93
C LEU A 89 -6.50 -14.19 -4.16
N ALA A 90 -7.26 -14.06 -3.09
CA ALA A 90 -7.76 -15.20 -2.32
C ALA A 90 -8.66 -16.11 -3.17
N GLY A 91 -9.60 -15.53 -3.91
CA GLY A 91 -10.45 -16.26 -4.85
C GLY A 91 -9.63 -16.96 -5.94
N LEU A 92 -8.63 -16.29 -6.50
CA LEU A 92 -7.74 -16.84 -7.51
C LEU A 92 -6.95 -18.06 -6.99
N ILE A 93 -6.39 -17.96 -5.77
CA ILE A 93 -5.67 -19.06 -5.11
C ILE A 93 -6.61 -20.24 -4.85
N SER A 94 -7.79 -19.98 -4.30
CA SER A 94 -8.79 -21.00 -4.03
C SER A 94 -9.20 -21.75 -5.29
N GLN A 95 -9.52 -21.03 -6.35
CA GLN A 95 -9.99 -21.62 -7.62
C GLN A 95 -8.89 -22.38 -8.39
N LYS A 96 -7.65 -21.87 -8.37
CA LYS A 96 -6.58 -22.42 -9.21
C LYS A 96 -5.66 -23.41 -8.47
N LEU A 97 -5.51 -23.27 -7.17
CA LEU A 97 -4.63 -24.11 -6.36
C LEU A 97 -5.37 -24.98 -5.35
N ASN A 98 -6.68 -24.78 -5.17
CA ASN A 98 -7.50 -25.45 -4.16
C ASN A 98 -6.89 -25.38 -2.74
N LEU A 99 -6.29 -24.21 -2.41
CA LEU A 99 -5.70 -23.98 -1.10
C LEU A 99 -6.66 -23.18 -0.23
N LYS A 100 -6.81 -23.60 1.03
CA LYS A 100 -7.50 -22.81 2.05
C LYS A 100 -6.75 -21.50 2.27
N ASN A 101 -7.46 -20.41 2.27
CA ASN A 101 -6.86 -19.10 2.48
C ASN A 101 -7.77 -18.20 3.31
N HIS A 102 -7.17 -17.19 3.91
CA HIS A 102 -7.83 -16.10 4.61
C HIS A 102 -7.24 -14.79 4.12
N TRP A 103 -8.02 -13.74 4.16
CA TRP A 103 -7.57 -12.41 3.79
C TRP A 103 -8.04 -11.37 4.82
N ALA A 104 -7.26 -10.30 4.93
CA ALA A 104 -7.57 -9.15 5.75
C ALA A 104 -7.23 -7.87 5.00
N VAL A 105 -8.01 -6.84 5.22
CA VAL A 105 -7.75 -5.48 4.72
C VAL A 105 -7.53 -4.60 5.93
N SER A 106 -6.37 -3.94 5.99
CA SER A 106 -6.01 -3.07 7.13
C SER A 106 -6.87 -1.81 7.20
N ASP A 107 -7.41 -1.37 6.04
CA ASP A 107 -8.28 -0.21 5.92
C ASP A 107 -7.78 0.99 6.74
N TYR A 108 -8.58 1.52 7.67
CA TYR A 108 -8.20 2.65 8.51
C TYR A 108 -7.32 2.31 9.71
N LEU A 109 -7.03 1.05 9.99
CA LEU A 109 -6.20 0.65 11.14
C LEU A 109 -4.87 1.39 11.18
N GLN A 110 -4.19 1.53 10.05
CA GLN A 110 -2.93 2.25 9.92
C GLN A 110 -3.04 3.74 10.26
N ARG A 111 -4.24 4.35 10.12
CA ARG A 111 -4.48 5.76 10.42
C ARG A 111 -4.93 5.98 11.86
N SER A 112 -5.51 4.96 12.48
CA SER A 112 -6.03 5.02 13.84
C SER A 112 -5.08 4.45 14.90
N ALA A 113 -4.00 3.79 14.49
CA ALA A 113 -3.03 3.18 15.38
C ALA A 113 -2.02 4.20 15.95
N ARG A 114 -2.52 5.24 16.61
CA ARG A 114 -1.69 6.31 17.19
C ARG A 114 -0.61 5.81 18.14
N HIS A 115 -0.87 4.73 18.85
CA HIS A 115 0.05 4.14 19.82
C HIS A 115 1.34 3.59 19.20
N ILE A 116 1.35 3.33 17.90
CA ILE A 116 2.54 2.89 17.15
C ILE A 116 3.03 3.94 16.15
N SER A 117 2.53 5.17 16.24
CA SER A 117 2.99 6.26 15.38
C SER A 117 4.44 6.62 15.67
N SER A 118 5.19 6.90 14.63
CA SER A 118 6.56 7.41 14.75
C SER A 118 6.56 8.77 15.44
N LYS A 119 7.51 8.98 16.36
CA LYS A 119 7.70 10.29 17.01
C LYS A 119 7.96 11.40 15.99
N THR A 120 8.74 11.10 14.95
CA THR A 120 9.04 12.03 13.86
C THR A 120 7.78 12.44 13.11
N ASP A 121 6.90 11.49 12.77
CA ASP A 121 5.65 11.79 12.07
C ASP A 121 4.72 12.66 12.90
N LEU A 122 4.65 12.41 14.22
CA LEU A 122 3.86 13.25 15.13
C LEU A 122 4.37 14.69 15.18
N LEU A 123 5.69 14.87 15.31
CA LEU A 123 6.31 16.22 15.33
C LEU A 123 6.10 16.95 13.99
N HIS A 124 6.21 16.25 12.87
CA HIS A 124 5.97 16.82 11.55
C HIS A 124 4.49 17.22 11.37
N ALA A 125 3.56 16.38 11.81
CA ALA A 125 2.13 16.68 11.74
C ALA A 125 1.77 17.92 12.57
N GLU A 126 2.31 18.01 13.78
CA GLU A 126 2.14 19.20 14.65
C GLU A 126 2.73 20.45 14.00
N ALA A 127 3.96 20.38 13.52
CA ALA A 127 4.63 21.50 12.87
C ALA A 127 3.86 22.01 11.65
N VAL A 128 3.39 21.10 10.80
CA VAL A 128 2.57 21.44 9.62
C VAL A 128 1.29 22.16 10.05
N GLY A 129 0.60 21.65 11.08
CA GLY A 129 -0.61 22.29 11.61
C GLY A 129 -0.36 23.70 12.16
N VAL A 130 0.69 23.86 12.98
CA VAL A 130 1.08 25.16 13.53
C VAL A 130 1.43 26.17 12.43
N HIS A 131 2.20 25.74 11.41
CA HIS A 131 2.56 26.61 10.30
C HIS A 131 1.37 26.97 9.42
N ALA A 132 0.40 26.07 9.23
CA ALA A 132 -0.83 26.37 8.50
C ALA A 132 -1.59 27.54 9.15
N VAL A 133 -1.77 27.50 10.48
CA VAL A 133 -2.41 28.59 11.23
C VAL A 133 -1.61 29.88 11.14
N ARG A 134 -0.29 29.81 11.30
CA ARG A 134 0.59 31.01 11.16
C ARG A 134 0.51 31.64 9.79
N TYR A 135 0.41 30.85 8.71
CA TYR A 135 0.27 31.36 7.35
C TYR A 135 -1.09 32.04 7.16
N ALA A 136 -2.15 31.45 7.68
CA ALA A 136 -3.48 32.03 7.65
C ALA A 136 -3.52 33.39 8.37
N ILE A 137 -2.94 33.48 9.58
CA ILE A 137 -2.85 34.77 10.36
C ILE A 137 -2.06 35.83 9.60
N LYS A 138 -1.02 35.43 8.86
CA LYS A 138 -0.23 36.34 8.01
C LYS A 138 -0.93 36.74 6.72
N GLY A 139 -2.15 36.27 6.47
CA GLY A 139 -2.91 36.57 5.24
C GLY A 139 -2.35 35.87 4.00
N LEU A 140 -1.48 34.87 4.14
CA LEU A 140 -0.96 34.13 2.99
C LEU A 140 -2.07 33.27 2.40
N ASN A 141 -2.23 33.31 1.09
CA ASN A 141 -3.21 32.54 0.34
C ASN A 141 -2.54 31.69 -0.73
N GLY A 142 -3.15 30.57 -1.08
CA GLY A 142 -2.61 29.65 -2.07
C GLY A 142 -1.33 28.92 -1.64
N VAL A 143 -1.04 28.85 -0.34
CA VAL A 143 0.13 28.18 0.24
C VAL A 143 -0.27 27.00 1.10
N MET A 144 0.58 26.00 1.14
CA MET A 144 0.40 24.82 1.99
C MET A 144 1.73 24.48 2.68
N PRO A 145 1.78 24.41 4.01
CA PRO A 145 2.96 23.91 4.70
C PRO A 145 3.12 22.41 4.44
N VAL A 146 4.34 21.99 4.14
CA VAL A 146 4.66 20.59 3.87
C VAL A 146 5.90 20.17 4.65
N SER A 147 5.96 18.90 5.02
CA SER A 147 7.15 18.29 5.56
C SER A 147 7.92 17.57 4.45
N TYR A 148 9.19 17.90 4.30
CA TYR A 148 10.10 17.18 3.41
C TYR A 148 10.77 16.07 4.22
N THR A 149 10.48 14.82 3.90
CA THR A 149 11.30 13.69 4.31
C THR A 149 12.52 13.60 3.39
N HIS A 150 13.64 13.15 3.91
CA HIS A 150 15.02 13.21 3.36
C HIS A 150 15.28 12.67 1.95
N LEU A 151 14.29 12.42 1.15
CA LEU A 151 14.49 12.16 -0.27
C LEU A 151 14.66 13.52 -0.96
N THR A 152 15.90 13.92 -1.13
CA THR A 152 16.31 14.99 -2.04
C THR A 152 16.01 14.59 -3.48
N LEU A 153 14.74 14.58 -3.83
CA LEU A 153 14.36 14.68 -5.23
C LEU A 153 14.35 16.19 -5.53
N PRO A 154 15.08 16.65 -6.55
CA PRO A 154 14.96 18.02 -6.99
C PRO A 154 13.54 18.20 -7.53
N THR A 155 12.68 18.78 -6.72
CA THR A 155 11.37 19.26 -7.16
C THR A 155 11.56 20.60 -7.83
N THR A 156 11.74 20.58 -9.12
CA THR A 156 11.55 21.77 -9.95
C THR A 156 10.05 22.03 -10.00
N TYR A 157 9.61 23.05 -9.28
CA TYR A 157 8.28 23.63 -9.46
C TYR A 157 8.40 24.69 -10.55
N HIS A 158 7.63 24.51 -11.60
CA HIS A 158 7.25 25.58 -12.52
C HIS A 158 5.83 25.99 -12.24
#